data_d18775149cf4283384a3da49b935382b
#
_entry.id   d18775149cf4283384a3da49b935382b
#
_cell.length_a   1.000
_cell.length_b   1.000
_cell.length_c   1.000
_cell.angle_alpha   90.00
_cell.angle_beta   90.00
_cell.angle_gamma   90.00
#
_symmetry.space_group_name_H-M   'P 1'
#
loop_
_entity.id
_entity.type
_entity.pdbx_description
1 polymer ?
#
loop_
_entity_poly.entity_id
_entity_poly.type
_entity_poly.pdbx_seq_one_letter_code
_entity_poly.pdbx_strand_id
1 'polypeptide(L)' 'MNKLLNNSRIISGKIYMVELDQQPAKLLRVLTETPTHIIFVEEGDHGSDVFERNKQDIQGIYELKDWYEANGM' A
#
# COMPACT_ATOMS: atom_id res chain seq x y z
N MET A 1 -14.08 -6.49 -1.58
CA MET A 1 -12.61 -6.32 -1.62
C MET A 1 -12.09 -6.12 -0.20
N ASN A 2 -11.07 -6.84 0.18
CA ASN A 2 -10.57 -6.83 1.55
C ASN A 2 -9.43 -5.83 1.72
N LYS A 3 -9.57 -4.96 2.72
CA LYS A 3 -8.48 -4.09 3.14
C LYS A 3 -7.57 -4.85 4.08
N LEU A 4 -6.28 -4.67 3.95
CA LEU A 4 -5.28 -5.36 4.76
C LEU A 4 -4.90 -4.61 6.03
N LEU A 5 -5.59 -3.51 6.33
CA LEU A 5 -5.34 -2.76 7.56
C LEU A 5 -6.02 -3.45 8.74
N ASN A 6 -5.41 -3.39 9.89
CA ASN A 6 -5.90 -3.85 11.18
C ASN A 6 -5.70 -5.34 11.44
N ASN A 7 -6.28 -6.22 10.65
CA ASN A 7 -6.29 -7.65 10.98
C ASN A 7 -5.47 -8.49 10.02
N SER A 8 -4.96 -7.90 8.98
CA SER A 8 -4.22 -8.63 7.96
C SER A 8 -2.74 -8.37 8.08
N ARG A 9 -1.95 -9.36 7.69
CA ARG A 9 -0.50 -9.25 7.75
C ARG A 9 0.01 -8.48 6.53
N ILE A 10 0.71 -7.39 6.78
CA ILE A 10 1.41 -6.64 5.75
C ILE A 10 2.83 -7.20 5.65
N ILE A 11 3.23 -7.62 4.46
CA ILE A 11 4.51 -8.30 4.26
C ILE A 11 5.52 -7.29 3.73
N SER A 12 6.65 -7.13 4.45
CA SER A 12 7.74 -6.26 4.01
C SER A 12 8.32 -6.79 2.70
N GLY A 13 8.59 -5.87 1.78
CA GLY A 13 9.11 -6.19 0.46
C GLY A 13 8.05 -6.48 -0.59
N LYS A 14 6.81 -6.64 -0.21
CA LYS A 14 5.72 -6.94 -1.13
C LYS A 14 5.11 -5.66 -1.69
N ILE A 15 4.64 -5.72 -2.93
CA ILE A 15 3.97 -4.61 -3.60
C ILE A 15 2.47 -4.75 -3.42
N TYR A 16 1.82 -3.65 -3.05
CA TYR A 16 0.38 -3.58 -2.85
C TYR A 16 -0.21 -2.45 -3.66
N MET A 17 -1.52 -2.50 -3.88
CA MET A 17 -2.26 -1.36 -4.39
C MET A 17 -2.71 -0.55 -3.19
N VAL A 18 -2.36 0.74 -3.15
CA VAL A 18 -2.53 1.57 -1.96
C VAL A 18 -3.27 2.85 -2.31
N GLU A 19 -4.28 3.17 -1.51
CA GLU A 19 -5.05 4.41 -1.63
C GLU A 19 -4.59 5.38 -0.53
N LEU A 20 -3.98 6.48 -0.95
CA LEU A 20 -3.45 7.50 -0.05
C LEU A 20 -3.91 8.88 -0.50
N ASP A 21 -3.97 9.80 0.46
CA ASP A 21 -4.11 11.23 0.18
C ASP A 21 -5.32 11.54 -0.70
N GLN A 22 -6.36 10.70 -0.65
CA GLN A 22 -7.57 10.81 -1.46
C GLN A 22 -7.28 10.86 -2.96
N GLN A 23 -6.20 10.22 -3.35
CA GLN A 23 -5.78 10.08 -4.73
C GLN A 23 -6.15 8.68 -5.24
N PRO A 24 -6.17 8.48 -6.56
CA PRO A 24 -6.34 7.13 -7.10
C PRO A 24 -5.29 6.18 -6.56
N ALA A 25 -5.67 4.92 -6.41
CA ALA A 25 -4.76 3.89 -5.93
C ALA A 25 -3.53 3.77 -6.81
N LYS A 26 -2.40 3.48 -6.20
CA LYS A 26 -1.16 3.28 -6.92
C LYS A 26 -0.36 2.14 -6.32
N LEU A 27 0.58 1.62 -7.09
CA LEU A 27 1.44 0.53 -6.67
C LEU A 27 2.56 1.06 -5.77
N LEU A 28 2.65 0.50 -4.58
CA LEU A 28 3.71 0.84 -3.64
C LEU A 28 4.27 -0.43 -3.02
N ARG A 29 5.57 -0.45 -2.82
CA ARG A 29 6.22 -1.52 -2.07
C ARG A 29 6.27 -1.15 -0.61
N VAL A 30 5.94 -2.10 0.26
CA VAL A 30 6.10 -1.90 1.70
C VAL A 30 7.54 -2.18 2.07
N LEU A 31 8.22 -1.19 2.65
CA LEU A 31 9.56 -1.40 3.17
C LEU A 31 9.50 -2.05 4.54
N THR A 32 8.71 -1.47 5.45
CA THR A 32 8.50 -2.03 6.76
C THR A 32 7.21 -1.48 7.37
N GLU A 33 6.77 -2.10 8.44
CA GLU A 33 5.57 -1.72 9.15
C GLU A 33 5.91 -1.57 10.64
N THR A 34 5.40 -0.49 11.25
CA THR A 34 5.42 -0.30 12.70
C THR A 34 3.99 -0.42 13.21
N PRO A 35 3.76 -0.42 14.53
CA PRO A 35 2.40 -0.45 15.05
C PRO A 35 1.50 0.68 14.56
N THR A 36 2.06 1.84 14.23
CA THR A 36 1.28 3.02 13.87
C THR A 36 1.48 3.47 12.43
N HIS A 37 2.55 3.06 11.77
CA HIS A 37 2.93 3.57 10.44
C HIS A 37 3.28 2.44 9.49
N ILE A 38 3.23 2.76 8.20
CA ILE A 38 3.80 1.91 7.16
C ILE A 38 4.76 2.76 6.36
N ILE A 39 5.94 2.22 6.10
CA ILE A 39 6.97 2.89 5.29
C ILE A 39 6.92 2.27 3.90
N PHE A 40 6.71 3.12 2.91
CA PHE A 40 6.55 2.72 1.52
C PHE A 40 7.74 3.15 0.68
N VAL A 41 7.94 2.41 -0.41
CA VAL A 41 8.86 2.81 -1.47
C VAL A 41 8.05 2.94 -2.76
N GLU A 42 8.12 4.10 -3.38
CA GLU A 42 7.55 4.33 -4.70
C GLU A 42 8.69 4.37 -5.70
N GLU A 43 8.72 3.42 -6.62
CA GLU A 43 9.77 3.33 -7.63
C GLU A 43 9.34 4.12 -8.87
N GLY A 44 10.25 4.93 -9.39
CA GLY A 44 9.99 5.73 -10.57
C GLY A 44 11.18 5.71 -11.52
N ASP A 45 11.03 6.41 -12.64
CA ASP A 45 12.05 6.43 -13.70
C ASP A 45 13.36 7.07 -13.26
N HIS A 46 13.29 7.92 -12.26
CA HIS A 46 14.45 8.69 -11.79
C HIS A 46 14.91 8.28 -10.40
N GLY A 47 14.49 7.11 -9.93
CA GLY A 47 14.89 6.60 -8.65
C GLY A 47 13.70 6.20 -7.79
N SER A 48 13.97 6.02 -6.50
CA SER A 48 12.97 5.57 -5.54
C SER A 48 12.74 6.63 -4.49
N ASP A 49 11.48 6.87 -4.14
CA ASP A 49 11.10 7.72 -3.03
C ASP A 49 10.68 6.85 -1.86
N VAL A 50 11.22 7.14 -0.68
CA VAL A 50 10.84 6.46 0.56
C VAL A 50 10.06 7.45 1.41
N PHE A 51 8.88 7.03 1.84
CA PHE A 51 8.04 7.89 2.68
C PHE A 51 7.22 7.02 3.63
N GLU A 52 6.72 7.65 4.70
CA GLU A 52 5.87 6.94 5.66
C GLU A 52 4.50 7.59 5.75
N ARG A 53 3.53 6.77 6.15
CA ARG A 53 2.18 7.25 6.43
C ARG A 53 1.66 6.58 7.69
N ASN A 54 0.95 7.36 8.50
CA ASN A 54 0.22 6.80 9.63
C ASN A 54 -0.89 5.89 9.08
N LYS A 55 -1.10 4.75 9.71
CA LYS A 55 -2.12 3.79 9.28
C LYS A 55 -3.50 4.41 9.20
N GLN A 56 -3.78 5.42 10.05
CA GLN A 56 -5.06 6.12 10.03
C GLN A 56 -5.26 6.95 8.76
N ASP A 57 -4.17 7.34 8.10
CA ASP A 57 -4.22 8.17 6.91
C ASP A 57 -4.26 7.36 5.62
N ILE A 58 -4.19 6.05 5.73
CA ILE A 58 -4.25 5.16 4.57
C ILE A 58 -5.71 4.78 4.34
N GLN A 59 -6.27 5.17 3.19
CA GLN A 59 -7.65 4.86 2.85
C GLN A 59 -7.85 3.39 2.56
N GLY A 60 -6.86 2.75 1.96
CA GLY A 60 -6.94 1.32 1.71
C GLY A 60 -5.60 0.76 1.26
N ILE A 61 -5.38 -0.51 1.55
CA ILE A 61 -4.24 -1.25 1.06
C ILE A 61 -4.74 -2.64 0.70
N TYR A 62 -4.42 -3.10 -0.52
CA TYR A 62 -5.02 -4.29 -1.10
C TYR A 62 -3.96 -5.15 -1.77
N GLU A 63 -4.15 -6.46 -1.69
CA GLU A 63 -3.35 -7.34 -2.51
C GLU A 63 -3.68 -7.12 -3.98
N LEU A 64 -2.68 -7.23 -4.84
CA LEU A 64 -2.88 -7.00 -6.27
C LEU A 64 -3.92 -7.94 -6.86
N LYS A 65 -3.90 -9.19 -6.45
CA LYS A 65 -4.89 -10.16 -6.91
C LYS A 65 -6.31 -9.70 -6.60
N ASP A 66 -6.55 -9.29 -5.35
CA ASP A 66 -7.88 -8.86 -4.93
C ASP A 66 -8.29 -7.59 -5.64
N TRP A 67 -7.36 -6.67 -5.82
CA TRP A 67 -7.65 -5.41 -6.52
C TRP A 67 -8.07 -5.66 -7.96
N TYR A 68 -7.31 -6.48 -8.68
CA TYR A 68 -7.61 -6.74 -10.08
C TYR A 68 -8.91 -7.51 -10.25
N GLU A 69 -9.21 -8.46 -9.39
CA GLU A 69 -10.48 -9.17 -9.42
C GLU A 69 -11.67 -8.22 -9.22
N ALA A 70 -11.55 -7.30 -8.24
CA ALA A 70 -12.63 -6.39 -7.92
C ALA A 70 -12.83 -5.32 -9.00
N ASN A 71 -11.79 -4.98 -9.76
CA ASN A 71 -11.86 -3.93 -10.77
C ASN A 71 -11.93 -4.45 -12.20
N GLY A 72 -12.13 -5.75 -12.38
CA GLY A 72 -12.38 -6.33 -13.70
C GLY A 72 -11.16 -6.43 -14.58
N MET A 73 -10.00 -6.47 -14.01
CA MET A 73 -8.76 -6.57 -14.79
C MET A 73 -8.13 -7.95 -14.67
#